data_30daebdc0a43cedb7f824100c5868da0
#
_entry.id   30daebdc0a43cedb7f824100c5868da0
#
_cell.length_a   1.000
_cell.length_b   1.000
_cell.length_c   1.000
_cell.angle_alpha   90.00
_cell.angle_beta   90.00
_cell.angle_gamma   90.00
#
_symmetry.space_group_name_H-M   'P 1'
#
loop_
_entity.id
_entity.type
_entity.pdbx_description
1 polymer ?
#
loop_
_entity_poly.entity_id
_entity_poly.type
_entity_poly.pdbx_seq_one_letter_code
_entity_poly.pdbx_strand_id
1 'polypeptide(L)'
;QDKVLKNTFASLRVYEHMKDLKTIGIINDDKVKKVMDVGVPLGVITALVPSTNPTSTIIYKTLIALKAGNAIIFSPHPNAKQCSFRALEIVKKAALEAGAPEGIVDGVTLLTLEATKELMHSKDVSLILATGGEGMVRAAYASGTPTISGGPGNGPAFIERSADIKKAVSDIITSKTFDNGVI
;
A
#
# COMPACT_ATOMS: atom_id res chain seq x y z
N GLN A 1 1.63 -17.89 -10.81
CA GLN A 1 0.86 -17.09 -11.81
C GLN A 1 0.14 -15.93 -11.10
N ASP A 2 -0.60 -16.17 -10.02
CA ASP A 2 -1.43 -15.17 -9.33
C ASP A 2 -0.60 -14.02 -8.71
N LYS A 3 0.57 -14.32 -8.14
CA LYS A 3 1.49 -13.28 -7.64
C LYS A 3 2.02 -12.38 -8.76
N VAL A 4 2.27 -12.92 -9.95
CA VAL A 4 2.66 -12.12 -11.13
C VAL A 4 1.53 -11.20 -11.53
N LEU A 5 0.29 -11.70 -11.56
CA LEU A 5 -0.89 -10.90 -11.85
C LEU A 5 -1.06 -9.76 -10.84
N LYS A 6 -0.90 -10.02 -9.53
CA LYS A 6 -0.95 -9.00 -8.48
C LYS A 6 0.12 -7.93 -8.65
N ASN A 7 1.35 -8.30 -8.99
CA ASN A 7 2.43 -7.35 -9.27
C ASN A 7 2.16 -6.51 -10.52
N THR A 8 1.65 -7.12 -11.58
CA THR A 8 1.27 -6.41 -12.82
C THR A 8 0.13 -5.43 -12.53
N PHE A 9 -0.87 -5.84 -11.75
CA PHE A 9 -1.94 -4.95 -11.33
C PHE A 9 -1.39 -3.76 -10.52
N ALA A 10 -0.55 -4.03 -9.52
CA ALA A 10 0.05 -2.99 -8.67
C ALA A 10 0.92 -1.99 -9.45
N SER A 11 1.64 -2.44 -10.47
CA SER A 11 2.50 -1.55 -11.26
C SER A 11 1.74 -0.81 -12.35
N LEU A 12 0.93 -1.50 -13.16
CA LEU A 12 0.27 -0.90 -14.32
C LEU A 12 -1.07 -0.22 -13.98
N ARG A 13 -1.98 -0.94 -13.31
CA ARG A 13 -3.32 -0.40 -13.06
C ARG A 13 -3.35 0.72 -12.04
N VAL A 14 -2.55 0.60 -10.98
CA VAL A 14 -2.41 1.67 -10.00
C VAL A 14 -1.79 2.90 -10.65
N TYR A 15 -0.73 2.73 -11.44
CA TYR A 15 -0.11 3.82 -12.19
C TYR A 15 -1.10 4.50 -13.15
N GLU A 16 -1.79 3.71 -14.00
CA GLU A 16 -2.76 4.25 -14.96
C GLU A 16 -3.88 5.04 -14.28
N HIS A 17 -4.35 4.58 -13.12
CA HIS A 17 -5.36 5.29 -12.34
C HIS A 17 -4.85 6.61 -11.76
N MET A 18 -3.58 6.66 -11.36
CA MET A 18 -3.03 7.80 -10.62
C MET A 18 -2.30 8.83 -11.48
N LYS A 19 -1.80 8.46 -12.66
CA LYS A 19 -0.87 9.30 -13.43
C LYS A 19 -1.38 10.72 -13.66
N ASP A 20 -2.67 10.87 -13.90
CA ASP A 20 -3.32 12.15 -14.22
C ASP A 20 -3.93 12.87 -13.01
N LEU A 21 -3.90 12.25 -11.81
CA LEU A 21 -4.40 12.88 -10.60
C LEU A 21 -3.48 14.04 -10.18
N LYS A 22 -4.06 15.19 -9.87
CA LYS A 22 -3.36 16.27 -9.20
C LYS A 22 -3.30 15.97 -7.70
N THR A 23 -2.11 15.80 -7.17
CA THR A 23 -1.89 15.43 -5.76
C THR A 23 -1.08 16.48 -5.00
N ILE A 24 -0.39 17.36 -5.71
CA ILE A 24 0.45 18.41 -5.14
C ILE A 24 0.14 19.74 -5.83
N GLY A 25 0.26 20.84 -5.09
CA GLY A 25 -0.06 22.17 -5.56
C GLY A 25 -1.57 22.43 -5.60
N ILE A 26 -2.02 23.36 -6.44
CA ILE A 26 -3.44 23.70 -6.53
C ILE A 26 -4.20 22.54 -7.16
N ILE A 27 -5.04 21.87 -6.37
CA ILE A 27 -5.88 20.75 -6.82
C ILE A 27 -7.19 21.28 -7.42
N ASN A 28 -7.81 22.24 -6.74
CA ASN A 28 -9.06 22.88 -7.13
C ASN A 28 -9.02 24.37 -6.80
N ASP A 29 -9.68 25.20 -7.63
CA ASP A 29 -9.82 26.64 -7.42
C ASP A 29 -11.26 27.04 -7.75
N ASP A 30 -12.14 27.03 -6.75
CA ASP A 30 -13.54 27.42 -6.87
C ASP A 30 -13.65 28.96 -6.78
N LYS A 31 -13.68 29.62 -7.93
CA LYS A 31 -13.79 31.07 -8.03
C LYS A 31 -15.12 31.60 -7.52
N VAL A 32 -16.17 30.81 -7.50
CA VAL A 32 -17.50 31.21 -7.03
C VAL A 32 -17.51 31.25 -5.50
N LYS A 33 -17.05 30.18 -4.87
CA LYS A 33 -16.95 30.08 -3.42
C LYS A 33 -15.72 30.78 -2.84
N LYS A 34 -14.76 31.18 -3.70
CA LYS A 34 -13.46 31.76 -3.30
C LYS A 34 -12.67 30.83 -2.38
N VAL A 35 -12.69 29.53 -2.68
CA VAL A 35 -11.96 28.49 -1.95
C VAL A 35 -10.98 27.81 -2.87
N MET A 36 -9.78 27.62 -2.38
CA MET A 36 -8.72 26.91 -3.10
C MET A 36 -8.26 25.69 -2.29
N ASP A 37 -8.24 24.51 -2.94
CA ASP A 37 -7.71 23.30 -2.36
C ASP A 37 -6.26 23.11 -2.81
N VAL A 38 -5.33 23.06 -1.85
CA VAL A 38 -3.90 22.90 -2.13
C VAL A 38 -3.41 21.59 -1.52
N GLY A 39 -2.93 20.68 -2.36
CA GLY A 39 -2.27 19.46 -1.93
C GLY A 39 -0.83 19.74 -1.48
N VAL A 40 -0.48 19.23 -0.30
CA VAL A 40 0.88 19.32 0.24
C VAL A 40 1.37 17.94 0.66
N PRO A 41 2.66 17.62 0.48
CA PRO A 41 3.24 16.39 1.01
C PRO A 41 3.11 16.33 2.53
N LEU A 42 2.93 15.13 3.07
CA LEU A 42 2.90 14.89 4.51
C LEU A 42 4.31 14.80 5.12
N GLY A 43 5.28 14.34 4.33
CA GLY A 43 6.65 14.11 4.77
C GLY A 43 7.05 12.64 4.64
N VAL A 44 7.47 12.02 5.74
CA VAL A 44 7.88 10.61 5.75
C VAL A 44 6.68 9.71 6.08
N ILE A 45 6.44 8.75 5.21
CA ILE A 45 5.39 7.72 5.39
C ILE A 45 6.05 6.40 5.80
N THR A 46 5.51 5.74 6.80
CA THR A 46 5.88 4.36 7.14
C THR A 46 4.86 3.39 6.56
N ALA A 47 5.34 2.35 5.90
CA ALA A 47 4.50 1.33 5.26
C ALA A 47 4.76 -0.06 5.85
N LEU A 48 3.77 -0.62 6.52
CA LEU A 48 3.81 -2.02 6.97
C LEU A 48 3.48 -2.93 5.80
N VAL A 49 4.30 -3.97 5.58
CA VAL A 49 4.18 -4.88 4.44
C VAL A 49 3.84 -6.29 4.92
N PRO A 50 2.72 -6.87 4.49
CA PRO A 50 2.31 -8.21 4.91
C PRO A 50 3.12 -9.30 4.21
N SER A 51 3.11 -10.51 4.78
CA SER A 51 3.71 -11.70 4.14
C SER A 51 2.89 -12.22 2.95
N THR A 52 1.61 -11.88 2.87
CA THR A 52 0.69 -12.38 1.84
C THR A 52 0.93 -11.79 0.46
N ASN A 53 1.17 -10.47 0.38
CA ASN A 53 1.37 -9.73 -0.87
C ASN A 53 2.54 -8.73 -0.76
N PRO A 54 3.76 -9.18 -0.45
CA PRO A 54 4.85 -8.27 -0.11
C PRO A 54 5.30 -7.41 -1.29
N THR A 55 5.53 -8.01 -2.44
CA THR A 55 6.09 -7.33 -3.62
C THR A 55 5.10 -6.31 -4.21
N SER A 56 3.85 -6.71 -4.43
CA SER A 56 2.82 -5.80 -4.92
C SER A 56 2.56 -4.65 -3.95
N THR A 57 2.60 -4.91 -2.64
CA THR A 57 2.44 -3.88 -1.60
C THR A 57 3.55 -2.83 -1.68
N ILE A 58 4.80 -3.24 -1.85
CA ILE A 58 5.92 -2.31 -2.01
C ILE A 58 5.74 -1.48 -3.28
N ILE A 59 5.38 -2.12 -4.41
CA ILE A 59 5.21 -1.41 -5.68
C ILE A 59 4.14 -0.32 -5.56
N TYR A 60 2.90 -0.68 -5.17
CA TYR A 60 1.83 0.30 -5.17
C TYR A 60 2.01 1.39 -4.10
N LYS A 61 2.53 1.03 -2.91
CA LYS A 61 2.77 2.04 -1.87
C LYS A 61 3.88 3.01 -2.24
N THR A 62 4.92 2.55 -2.93
CA THR A 62 5.92 3.44 -3.50
C THR A 62 5.28 4.42 -4.49
N LEU A 63 4.48 3.92 -5.44
CA LEU A 63 3.83 4.77 -6.43
C LEU A 63 2.94 5.84 -5.80
N ILE A 64 2.08 5.47 -4.84
CA ILE A 64 1.18 6.45 -4.21
C ILE A 64 1.92 7.46 -3.34
N ALA A 65 2.96 7.03 -2.60
CA ALA A 65 3.76 7.92 -1.77
C ALA A 65 4.51 8.95 -2.61
N LEU A 66 5.23 8.50 -3.62
CA LEU A 66 5.99 9.39 -4.50
C LEU A 66 5.08 10.31 -5.32
N LYS A 67 3.93 9.82 -5.81
CA LYS A 67 2.93 10.64 -6.51
C LYS A 67 2.42 11.79 -5.64
N ALA A 68 2.31 11.57 -4.33
CA ALA A 68 1.89 12.58 -3.37
C ALA A 68 3.09 13.36 -2.76
N GLY A 69 4.30 13.21 -3.31
CA GLY A 69 5.50 13.94 -2.90
C GLY A 69 6.09 13.53 -1.55
N ASN A 70 5.77 12.33 -1.07
CA ASN A 70 6.23 11.84 0.22
C ASN A 70 7.42 10.89 0.08
N ALA A 71 8.30 10.87 1.08
CA ALA A 71 9.24 9.78 1.29
C ALA A 71 8.54 8.57 1.92
N ILE A 72 9.09 7.38 1.72
CA ILE A 72 8.48 6.16 2.26
C ILE A 72 9.52 5.20 2.82
N ILE A 73 9.27 4.70 4.05
CA ILE A 73 10.07 3.69 4.72
C ILE A 73 9.21 2.43 4.90
N PHE A 74 9.69 1.31 4.37
CA PHE A 74 9.01 0.03 4.49
C PHE A 74 9.45 -0.76 5.71
N SER A 75 8.49 -1.36 6.43
CA SER A 75 8.72 -2.39 7.44
C SER A 75 8.15 -3.72 6.96
N PRO A 76 8.95 -4.57 6.30
CA PRO A 76 8.50 -5.86 5.78
C PRO A 76 8.25 -6.89 6.89
N HIS A 77 7.29 -7.78 6.64
CA HIS A 77 7.10 -8.95 7.49
C HIS A 77 8.34 -9.87 7.43
N PRO A 78 8.86 -10.38 8.56
CA PRO A 78 10.08 -11.21 8.59
C PRO A 78 10.04 -12.42 7.64
N ASN A 79 8.89 -13.09 7.51
CA ASN A 79 8.72 -14.25 6.62
C ASN A 79 8.79 -13.91 5.12
N ALA A 80 8.69 -12.62 4.77
CA ALA A 80 8.76 -12.15 3.38
C ALA A 80 10.01 -11.27 3.12
N LYS A 81 11.03 -11.39 3.98
CA LYS A 81 12.22 -10.54 3.95
C LYS A 81 12.86 -10.46 2.56
N GLN A 82 13.23 -11.60 1.99
CA GLN A 82 14.00 -11.65 0.75
C GLN A 82 13.26 -11.03 -0.43
N CYS A 83 12.00 -11.42 -0.67
CA CYS A 83 11.23 -10.90 -1.79
C CYS A 83 10.86 -9.42 -1.60
N SER A 84 10.64 -8.99 -0.36
CA SER A 84 10.40 -7.58 -0.04
C SER A 84 11.62 -6.72 -0.34
N PHE A 85 12.80 -7.09 0.13
CA PHE A 85 14.02 -6.35 -0.15
C PHE A 85 14.35 -6.34 -1.65
N ARG A 86 14.11 -7.45 -2.35
CA ARG A 86 14.31 -7.48 -3.79
C ARG A 86 13.37 -6.53 -4.54
N ALA A 87 12.11 -6.47 -4.15
CA ALA A 87 11.16 -5.50 -4.71
C ALA A 87 11.56 -4.06 -4.37
N LEU A 88 11.99 -3.83 -3.12
CA LEU A 88 12.46 -2.52 -2.66
C LEU A 88 13.68 -2.02 -3.46
N GLU A 89 14.67 -2.87 -3.69
CA GLU A 89 15.83 -2.55 -4.54
C GLU A 89 15.42 -2.10 -5.95
N ILE A 90 14.46 -2.82 -6.55
CA ILE A 90 13.98 -2.51 -7.91
C ILE A 90 13.28 -1.15 -7.94
N VAL A 91 12.35 -0.88 -7.01
CA VAL A 91 11.62 0.40 -7.01
C VAL A 91 12.52 1.57 -6.60
N LYS A 92 13.47 1.36 -5.67
CA LYS A 92 14.48 2.35 -5.29
C LYS A 92 15.35 2.73 -6.47
N LYS A 93 15.87 1.72 -7.19
CA LYS A 93 16.68 1.94 -8.40
C LYS A 93 15.90 2.72 -9.45
N ALA A 94 14.66 2.31 -9.75
CA ALA A 94 13.81 3.00 -10.73
C ALA A 94 13.52 4.44 -10.34
N ALA A 95 13.29 4.72 -9.05
CA ALA A 95 13.08 6.08 -8.55
C ALA A 95 14.33 6.95 -8.74
N LEU A 96 15.51 6.44 -8.39
CA LEU A 96 16.78 7.14 -8.57
C LEU A 96 17.10 7.42 -10.05
N GLU A 97 16.90 6.43 -10.93
CA GLU A 97 17.06 6.59 -12.39
C GLU A 97 16.09 7.62 -12.98
N ALA A 98 14.93 7.82 -12.38
CA ALA A 98 13.97 8.85 -12.74
C ALA A 98 14.28 10.22 -12.14
N GLY A 99 15.39 10.37 -11.38
CA GLY A 99 15.83 11.64 -10.79
C GLY A 99 15.29 11.92 -9.38
N ALA A 100 14.72 10.93 -8.71
CA ALA A 100 14.30 11.09 -7.31
C ALA A 100 15.54 11.23 -6.40
N PRO A 101 15.45 11.99 -5.30
CA PRO A 101 16.55 12.13 -4.35
C PRO A 101 16.86 10.81 -3.66
N GLU A 102 18.13 10.63 -3.28
CA GLU A 102 18.55 9.48 -2.50
C GLU A 102 17.82 9.44 -1.15
N GLY A 103 17.46 8.22 -0.68
CA GLY A 103 16.76 8.02 0.58
C GLY A 103 15.24 8.25 0.53
N ILE A 104 14.67 8.65 -0.61
CA ILE A 104 13.22 8.88 -0.71
C ILE A 104 12.39 7.59 -0.57
N VAL A 105 12.99 6.46 -0.91
CA VAL A 105 12.40 5.12 -0.72
C VAL A 105 13.42 4.27 0.02
N ASP A 106 13.07 3.75 1.19
CA ASP A 106 13.96 2.87 1.94
C ASP A 106 13.19 1.84 2.78
N GLY A 107 13.88 0.97 3.49
CA GLY A 107 13.28 -0.08 4.32
C GLY A 107 14.11 -0.40 5.56
N VAL A 108 13.40 -0.74 6.63
CA VAL A 108 14.00 -1.18 7.90
C VAL A 108 14.69 -2.53 7.70
N THR A 109 15.96 -2.62 8.03
CA THR A 109 16.75 -3.86 7.90
C THR A 109 16.60 -4.81 9.09
N LEU A 110 16.32 -4.25 10.28
CA LEU A 110 16.05 -5.00 11.50
C LEU A 110 14.55 -5.29 11.61
N LEU A 111 14.14 -6.50 11.22
CA LEU A 111 12.72 -6.89 11.13
C LEU A 111 12.24 -7.51 12.45
N THR A 112 12.25 -6.72 13.53
CA THR A 112 11.68 -7.11 14.83
C THR A 112 10.41 -6.33 15.14
N LEU A 113 9.61 -6.83 16.08
CA LEU A 113 8.43 -6.12 16.56
C LEU A 113 8.79 -4.80 17.23
N GLU A 114 9.89 -4.79 17.97
CA GLU A 114 10.42 -3.62 18.68
C GLU A 114 10.78 -2.52 17.68
N ALA A 115 11.60 -2.85 16.67
CA ALA A 115 11.99 -1.89 15.63
C ALA A 115 10.78 -1.36 14.85
N THR A 116 9.79 -2.21 14.56
CA THR A 116 8.55 -1.77 13.91
C THR A 116 7.73 -0.84 14.81
N LYS A 117 7.64 -1.13 16.11
CA LYS A 117 6.98 -0.27 17.08
C LYS A 117 7.68 1.08 17.21
N GLU A 118 9.00 1.09 17.34
CA GLU A 118 9.79 2.31 17.39
C GLU A 118 9.58 3.18 16.16
N LEU A 119 9.59 2.57 14.97
CA LEU A 119 9.28 3.28 13.73
C LEU A 119 7.87 3.88 13.73
N MET A 120 6.86 3.15 14.20
CA MET A 120 5.48 3.65 14.28
C MET A 120 5.29 4.81 15.27
N HIS A 121 6.14 4.90 16.31
CA HIS A 121 6.10 5.97 17.30
C HIS A 121 7.08 7.11 17.01
N SER A 122 7.85 7.01 15.92
CA SER A 122 8.81 8.04 15.56
C SER A 122 8.11 9.36 15.24
N LYS A 123 8.62 10.46 15.80
CA LYS A 123 8.12 11.82 15.53
C LYS A 123 8.39 12.28 14.09
N ASP A 124 9.31 11.64 13.41
CA ASP A 124 9.67 11.94 12.02
C ASP A 124 8.70 11.27 11.03
N VAL A 125 7.86 10.33 11.49
CA VAL A 125 6.84 9.67 10.68
C VAL A 125 5.52 10.44 10.75
N SER A 126 5.07 10.92 9.60
CA SER A 126 3.84 11.72 9.49
C SER A 126 2.59 10.85 9.27
N LEU A 127 2.75 9.66 8.71
CA LEU A 127 1.63 8.76 8.38
C LEU A 127 2.09 7.30 8.35
N ILE A 128 1.23 6.41 8.85
CA ILE A 128 1.40 4.97 8.74
C ILE A 128 0.41 4.42 7.70
N LEU A 129 0.92 3.71 6.69
CA LEU A 129 0.12 2.89 5.77
C LEU A 129 0.16 1.44 6.23
N ALA A 130 -0.80 1.04 7.06
CA ALA A 130 -0.83 -0.28 7.64
C ALA A 130 -1.58 -1.28 6.75
N THR A 131 -0.89 -2.33 6.30
CA THR A 131 -1.51 -3.53 5.72
C THR A 131 -0.92 -4.75 6.40
N GLY A 132 -1.77 -5.61 6.91
CA GLY A 132 -1.32 -6.78 7.66
C GLY A 132 -2.44 -7.39 8.50
N GLY A 133 -2.07 -8.28 9.40
CA GLY A 133 -3.01 -8.89 10.33
C GLY A 133 -3.58 -7.88 11.34
N GLU A 134 -4.73 -8.21 11.92
CA GLU A 134 -5.49 -7.34 12.82
C GLU A 134 -4.64 -6.78 13.97
N GLY A 135 -3.77 -7.61 14.59
CA GLY A 135 -2.92 -7.19 15.69
C GLY A 135 -1.95 -6.06 15.30
N MET A 136 -1.37 -6.13 14.10
CA MET A 136 -0.47 -5.09 13.60
C MET A 136 -1.22 -3.79 13.25
N VAL A 137 -2.42 -3.92 12.68
CA VAL A 137 -3.28 -2.77 12.38
C VAL A 137 -3.72 -2.06 13.66
N ARG A 138 -4.12 -2.82 14.69
CA ARG A 138 -4.44 -2.26 16.02
C ARG A 138 -3.23 -1.55 16.64
N ALA A 139 -2.04 -2.13 16.55
CA ALA A 139 -0.82 -1.51 17.06
C ALA A 139 -0.50 -0.20 16.33
N ALA A 140 -0.71 -0.15 15.01
CA ALA A 140 -0.52 1.05 14.22
C ALA A 140 -1.48 2.17 14.66
N TYR A 141 -2.77 1.87 14.82
CA TYR A 141 -3.73 2.87 15.35
C TYR A 141 -3.43 3.32 16.78
N ALA A 142 -2.91 2.41 17.61
CA ALA A 142 -2.56 2.72 19.01
C ALA A 142 -1.24 3.50 19.14
N SER A 143 -0.46 3.66 18.08
CA SER A 143 0.84 4.36 18.11
C SER A 143 0.72 5.87 18.34
N GLY A 144 -0.45 6.44 18.06
CA GLY A 144 -0.65 7.90 18.10
C GLY A 144 -0.25 8.61 16.80
N THR A 145 0.45 7.94 15.88
CA THR A 145 0.74 8.46 14.55
C THR A 145 -0.50 8.28 13.65
N PRO A 146 -0.87 9.26 12.82
CA PRO A 146 -1.95 9.12 11.84
C PRO A 146 -1.79 7.83 11.04
N THR A 147 -2.87 7.06 10.92
CA THR A 147 -2.82 5.73 10.31
C THR A 147 -3.95 5.54 9.30
N ILE A 148 -3.60 5.09 8.11
CA ILE A 148 -4.54 4.59 7.10
C ILE A 148 -4.35 3.08 6.98
N SER A 149 -5.42 2.33 7.19
CA SER A 149 -5.39 0.86 7.11
C SER A 149 -6.66 0.31 6.48
N GLY A 150 -6.51 -0.80 5.76
CA GLY A 150 -7.63 -1.69 5.48
C GLY A 150 -7.84 -2.64 6.64
N GLY A 151 -9.09 -2.89 7.02
CA GLY A 151 -9.45 -3.94 7.96
C GLY A 151 -9.17 -5.36 7.41
N PRO A 152 -9.43 -6.40 8.20
CA PRO A 152 -9.35 -7.78 7.72
C PRO A 152 -10.28 -7.97 6.52
N GLY A 153 -9.77 -8.65 5.49
CA GLY A 153 -10.53 -8.91 4.27
C GLY A 153 -11.74 -9.79 4.56
N ASN A 154 -12.90 -9.40 4.03
CA ASN A 154 -14.11 -10.19 4.02
C ASN A 154 -14.78 -10.06 2.65
N GLY A 155 -14.98 -11.18 1.97
CA GLY A 155 -15.61 -11.25 0.65
C GLY A 155 -16.98 -11.94 0.70
N PRO A 156 -18.04 -11.26 1.15
CA PRO A 156 -19.38 -11.85 1.13
C PRO A 156 -19.83 -12.06 -0.32
N ALA A 157 -20.50 -13.18 -0.57
CA ALA A 157 -21.12 -13.48 -1.85
C ALA A 157 -22.63 -13.61 -1.66
N PHE A 158 -23.38 -12.81 -2.40
CA PHE A 158 -24.84 -12.87 -2.42
C PHE A 158 -25.31 -13.51 -3.73
N ILE A 159 -26.04 -14.62 -3.63
CA ILE A 159 -26.63 -15.32 -4.78
C ILE A 159 -28.10 -14.92 -4.87
N GLU A 160 -28.43 -14.12 -5.87
CA GLU A 160 -29.80 -13.70 -6.14
C GLU A 160 -30.64 -14.86 -6.71
N ARG A 161 -31.98 -14.83 -6.53
CA ARG A 161 -32.89 -15.94 -6.88
C ARG A 161 -32.92 -16.30 -8.38
N SER A 162 -32.62 -15.33 -9.26
CA SER A 162 -32.55 -15.52 -10.71
C SER A 162 -31.22 -16.03 -11.22
N ALA A 163 -30.20 -16.13 -10.33
CA ALA A 163 -28.86 -16.53 -10.71
C ALA A 163 -28.81 -18.01 -11.15
N ASP A 164 -27.94 -18.30 -12.13
CA ASP A 164 -27.54 -19.68 -12.41
C ASP A 164 -26.67 -20.19 -11.25
N ILE A 165 -27.24 -21.11 -10.47
CA ILE A 165 -26.62 -21.65 -9.26
C ILE A 165 -25.27 -22.34 -9.57
N LYS A 166 -25.18 -23.10 -10.68
CA LYS A 166 -23.94 -23.79 -11.04
C LYS A 166 -22.83 -22.80 -11.37
N LYS A 167 -23.17 -21.76 -12.13
CA LYS A 167 -22.25 -20.70 -12.45
C LYS A 167 -21.84 -19.92 -11.19
N ALA A 168 -22.76 -19.55 -10.33
CA ALA A 168 -22.50 -18.83 -9.10
C ALA A 168 -21.54 -19.61 -8.18
N VAL A 169 -21.75 -20.91 -8.00
CA VAL A 169 -20.86 -21.78 -7.22
C VAL A 169 -19.45 -21.82 -7.84
N SER A 170 -19.38 -22.00 -9.16
CA SER A 170 -18.09 -22.01 -9.88
C SER A 170 -17.32 -20.68 -9.70
N ASP A 171 -18.00 -19.56 -9.84
CA ASP A 171 -17.41 -18.23 -9.70
C ASP A 171 -16.93 -17.98 -8.26
N ILE A 172 -17.72 -18.38 -7.25
CA ILE A 172 -17.34 -18.28 -5.83
C ILE A 172 -16.10 -19.13 -5.53
N ILE A 173 -16.07 -20.38 -6.00
CA ILE A 173 -14.91 -21.26 -5.80
C ILE A 173 -13.67 -20.67 -6.47
N THR A 174 -13.79 -20.25 -7.72
CA THR A 174 -12.68 -19.63 -8.48
C THR A 174 -12.14 -18.39 -7.77
N SER A 175 -13.01 -17.52 -7.29
CA SER A 175 -12.63 -16.33 -6.53
C SER A 175 -11.96 -16.71 -5.20
N LYS A 176 -12.53 -17.66 -4.46
CA LYS A 176 -12.05 -18.03 -3.14
C LYS A 176 -10.73 -18.81 -3.15
N THR A 177 -10.46 -19.53 -4.24
CA THR A 177 -9.20 -20.28 -4.41
C THR A 177 -8.11 -19.47 -5.12
N PHE A 178 -8.42 -18.28 -5.61
CA PHE A 178 -7.42 -17.39 -6.19
C PHE A 178 -6.28 -17.14 -5.19
N ASP A 179 -5.03 -17.26 -5.68
CA ASP A 179 -3.81 -17.11 -4.86
C ASP A 179 -3.84 -17.99 -3.59
N ASN A 180 -4.36 -19.22 -3.68
CA ASN A 180 -4.53 -20.18 -2.57
C ASN A 180 -5.42 -19.65 -1.42
N GLY A 181 -6.37 -18.79 -1.71
CA GLY A 181 -7.25 -18.20 -0.71
C GLY A 181 -6.58 -17.14 0.17
N VAL A 182 -5.44 -16.65 -0.25
CA VAL A 182 -4.70 -15.57 0.42
C VAL A 182 -5.18 -14.22 -0.12
N ILE A 183 -6.03 -13.58 0.62
CA ILE A 183 -6.53 -12.24 0.29
C ILE A 183 -6.23 -11.30 1.44
#